data_2f155297fe1c16e83f2ecf86073d4d99
#
_entry.id   2f155297fe1c16e83f2ecf86073d4d99
#
_cell.length_a   1.000
_cell.length_b   1.000
_cell.length_c   1.000
_cell.angle_alpha   90.00
_cell.angle_beta   90.00
_cell.angle_gamma   90.00
#
_symmetry.space_group_name_H-M   'P 1'
#
loop_
_entity.id
_entity.type
_entity.pdbx_description
1 polymer ?
#
loop_
_entity_poly.entity_id
_entity_poly.type
_entity_poly.pdbx_seq_one_letter_code
_entity_poly.pdbx_strand_id
1 'polypeptide(L)'
;MRFIIAAVAAASLLHSCDVFKDGEGEKGTLRLHFSEMSYEVTKASAVSEIPDTSEFILKITDSGGGKVYEGKFGDSPENLPVSAGTYNISVRSGIFTAPAFSSPLFGDDQCVTVRHGTVADVVLTCSQMNSGVRLKTDEAFLKAFPDGSLFLVSDDGQLMYSYSEKRTAYFNPGNVSLVMKESSGNTTLFTRPLSAREVLTITVSVPKASGSGGISIQLDTARNHTGETVTIGEDPASGKGDDRLTALNVSEAAGAVGATGVWVYGYIVGGDLSSSSVSFTPPFKSETNLAIASRTSVSDKSSCLSVQLPQGETRNALNLVSNPSNLKRKLWVKGDIVSAYFGIPGIKNIKEYHIE
;
A
#
# COMPACT_ATOMS: atom_id res chain seq x y z
N MET A 1 25.21 90.44 -18.45
CA MET A 1 24.47 89.51 -17.56
C MET A 1 23.96 88.37 -18.45
N ARG A 2 24.65 87.23 -18.45
CA ARG A 2 24.35 86.08 -19.31
C ARG A 2 23.72 85.01 -18.41
N PHE A 3 22.48 84.64 -18.70
CA PHE A 3 21.83 83.48 -18.10
C PHE A 3 22.12 82.24 -18.91
N ILE A 4 22.75 81.25 -18.26
CA ILE A 4 22.99 79.91 -18.84
C ILE A 4 21.83 79.03 -18.37
N ILE A 5 21.03 78.54 -19.33
CA ILE A 5 19.98 77.57 -19.09
C ILE A 5 20.60 76.19 -19.26
N ALA A 6 20.70 75.43 -18.16
CA ALA A 6 21.10 74.03 -18.20
C ALA A 6 19.87 73.14 -18.53
N ALA A 7 19.95 72.44 -19.65
CA ALA A 7 18.98 71.43 -20.02
C ALA A 7 19.30 70.11 -19.28
N VAL A 8 18.38 69.64 -18.44
CA VAL A 8 18.43 68.33 -17.80
C VAL A 8 17.77 67.36 -18.75
N ALA A 9 18.58 66.47 -19.36
CA ALA A 9 18.08 65.30 -20.12
C ALA A 9 17.60 64.24 -19.16
N ALA A 10 16.31 64.01 -19.08
CA ALA A 10 15.71 62.86 -18.42
C ALA A 10 15.86 61.62 -19.26
N ALA A 11 16.74 60.72 -18.89
CA ALA A 11 16.85 59.40 -19.47
C ALA A 11 15.72 58.52 -18.91
N SER A 12 14.68 58.26 -19.75
CA SER A 12 13.64 57.28 -19.48
C SER A 12 14.22 55.87 -19.57
N LEU A 13 14.46 55.23 -18.44
CA LEU A 13 14.71 53.80 -18.35
C LEU A 13 13.45 53.07 -18.73
N LEU A 14 13.39 52.59 -19.96
CA LEU A 14 12.39 51.60 -20.38
C LEU A 14 12.72 50.31 -19.63
N HIS A 15 11.97 50.02 -18.56
CA HIS A 15 11.91 48.69 -18.00
C HIS A 15 11.19 47.83 -19.03
N SER A 16 12.00 47.01 -19.72
CA SER A 16 11.49 45.89 -20.48
C SER A 16 10.80 44.96 -19.50
N CYS A 17 9.48 44.93 -19.48
CA CYS A 17 8.74 43.81 -18.96
C CYS A 17 9.10 42.64 -19.84
N ASP A 18 9.99 41.78 -19.37
CA ASP A 18 10.09 40.42 -19.91
C ASP A 18 8.71 39.81 -19.78
N VAL A 19 8.02 39.71 -20.90
CA VAL A 19 6.85 38.86 -21.05
C VAL A 19 7.37 37.45 -20.79
N PHE A 20 7.07 36.95 -19.60
CA PHE A 20 7.25 35.52 -19.30
C PHE A 20 6.52 34.78 -20.41
N LYS A 21 7.28 34.17 -21.31
CA LYS A 21 6.78 33.15 -22.21
C LYS A 21 6.27 32.05 -21.34
N ASP A 22 4.95 31.82 -21.36
CA ASP A 22 4.34 30.56 -20.93
C ASP A 22 4.95 29.43 -21.78
N GLY A 23 5.99 28.80 -21.27
CA GLY A 23 6.69 27.77 -22.01
C GLY A 23 7.60 26.97 -21.07
N GLU A 24 7.21 25.76 -20.77
CA GLU A 24 7.92 24.76 -19.96
C GLU A 24 8.17 25.22 -18.52
N GLY A 25 7.11 25.12 -17.69
CA GLY A 25 7.19 25.32 -16.25
C GLY A 25 8.39 24.54 -15.68
N GLU A 26 9.18 25.23 -14.86
CA GLU A 26 10.32 24.67 -14.13
C GLU A 26 9.92 23.33 -13.51
N LYS A 27 10.50 22.22 -13.98
CA LYS A 27 10.14 20.86 -13.59
C LYS A 27 10.97 20.40 -12.39
N GLY A 28 10.35 19.65 -11.50
CA GLY A 28 10.94 18.79 -10.51
C GLY A 28 10.49 17.36 -10.72
N THR A 29 10.72 16.51 -9.76
CA THR A 29 10.38 15.09 -9.84
C THR A 29 9.73 14.64 -8.55
N LEU A 30 8.60 13.93 -8.66
CA LEU A 30 8.03 13.14 -7.57
C LEU A 30 8.56 11.72 -7.67
N ARG A 31 9.12 11.21 -6.56
CA ARG A 31 9.47 9.80 -6.39
C ARG A 31 8.66 9.26 -5.23
N LEU A 32 7.85 8.23 -5.48
CA LEU A 32 6.98 7.65 -4.47
C LEU A 32 7.39 6.21 -4.18
N HIS A 33 7.48 5.87 -2.91
CA HIS A 33 7.69 4.50 -2.46
C HIS A 33 6.89 4.24 -1.19
N PHE A 34 6.52 2.98 -0.96
CA PHE A 34 5.91 2.60 0.30
C PHE A 34 6.98 2.50 1.39
N SER A 35 6.67 3.02 2.58
CA SER A 35 7.36 2.55 3.78
C SER A 35 7.10 1.06 3.94
N GLU A 36 7.93 0.39 4.70
CA GLU A 36 7.55 -0.94 5.16
C GLU A 36 6.16 -0.83 5.79
N MET A 37 5.21 -1.57 5.22
CA MET A 37 3.88 -1.59 5.80
C MET A 37 3.98 -2.41 7.08
N SER A 38 4.12 -1.75 8.23
CA SER A 38 3.90 -2.37 9.52
C SER A 38 2.41 -2.66 9.64
N TYR A 39 2.00 -3.83 9.14
CA TYR A 39 0.69 -4.34 9.48
C TYR A 39 0.73 -4.75 10.95
N GLU A 40 -0.08 -4.14 11.78
CA GLU A 40 -0.50 -4.77 13.01
C GLU A 40 -1.39 -5.96 12.61
N VAL A 41 -0.74 -7.06 12.25
CA VAL A 41 -1.42 -8.33 12.06
C VAL A 41 -1.78 -8.81 13.46
N THR A 42 -3.03 -8.64 13.84
CA THR A 42 -3.54 -9.41 14.97
C THR A 42 -3.33 -10.88 14.62
N LYS A 43 -2.83 -11.70 15.57
CA LYS A 43 -2.56 -13.16 15.41
C LYS A 43 -3.73 -13.98 14.84
N ALA A 44 -4.85 -13.35 14.48
CA ALA A 44 -6.05 -13.95 13.93
C ALA A 44 -6.27 -13.67 12.44
N SER A 45 -5.49 -12.78 11.80
CA SER A 45 -5.61 -12.52 10.37
C SER A 45 -4.61 -13.38 9.63
N ALA A 46 -5.10 -14.23 8.74
CA ALA A 46 -4.24 -15.02 7.88
C ALA A 46 -3.40 -14.09 7.00
N VAL A 47 -2.16 -14.45 6.76
CA VAL A 47 -1.17 -13.74 5.93
C VAL A 47 -1.66 -13.40 4.51
N SER A 48 -2.74 -14.03 4.06
CA SER A 48 -3.39 -13.80 2.76
C SER A 48 -4.11 -12.45 2.63
N GLU A 49 -4.20 -11.64 3.69
CA GLU A 49 -4.94 -10.37 3.68
C GLU A 49 -4.04 -9.13 3.46
N ILE A 50 -2.74 -9.30 3.22
CA ILE A 50 -1.86 -8.18 2.91
C ILE A 50 -2.05 -7.82 1.42
N PRO A 51 -2.65 -6.65 1.10
CA PRO A 51 -2.86 -6.29 -0.29
C PRO A 51 -1.53 -6.06 -1.01
N ASP A 52 -1.45 -6.48 -2.27
CA ASP A 52 -0.32 -6.15 -3.11
C ASP A 52 -0.26 -4.64 -3.38
N THR A 53 0.80 -3.98 -2.93
CA THR A 53 0.96 -2.53 -3.08
C THR A 53 0.99 -2.06 -4.53
N SER A 54 1.37 -2.92 -5.49
CA SER A 54 1.32 -2.58 -6.92
C SER A 54 -0.10 -2.37 -7.43
N GLU A 55 -1.08 -3.02 -6.81
CA GLU A 55 -2.50 -2.91 -7.15
C GLU A 55 -3.18 -1.69 -6.50
N PHE A 56 -2.50 -0.99 -5.59
CA PHE A 56 -3.05 0.20 -4.94
C PHE A 56 -3.37 1.28 -5.97
N ILE A 57 -4.51 1.93 -5.82
CA ILE A 57 -4.94 3.04 -6.65
C ILE A 57 -4.22 4.30 -6.15
N LEU A 58 -3.33 4.84 -6.98
CA LEU A 58 -2.61 6.09 -6.76
C LEU A 58 -3.32 7.20 -7.52
N LYS A 59 -3.61 8.30 -6.81
CA LYS A 59 -4.13 9.53 -7.39
C LYS A 59 -3.26 10.71 -6.96
N ILE A 60 -2.80 11.49 -7.93
CA ILE A 60 -2.01 12.70 -7.71
C ILE A 60 -2.73 13.85 -8.41
N THR A 61 -3.00 14.91 -7.65
CA THR A 61 -3.57 16.15 -8.17
C THR A 61 -2.69 17.35 -7.81
N ASP A 62 -2.67 18.36 -8.64
CA ASP A 62 -2.05 19.64 -8.30
C ASP A 62 -2.90 20.42 -7.27
N SER A 63 -2.40 21.57 -6.82
CA SER A 63 -3.10 22.44 -5.86
C SER A 63 -4.43 23.01 -6.37
N GLY A 64 -4.64 23.04 -7.68
CA GLY A 64 -5.88 23.45 -8.33
C GLY A 64 -6.87 22.29 -8.52
N GLY A 65 -6.51 21.06 -8.12
CA GLY A 65 -7.31 19.86 -8.33
C GLY A 65 -7.14 19.24 -9.73
N GLY A 66 -6.23 19.76 -10.55
CA GLY A 66 -5.89 19.20 -11.84
C GLY A 66 -5.25 17.82 -11.69
N LYS A 67 -5.71 16.85 -12.51
CA LYS A 67 -5.21 15.48 -12.45
C LYS A 67 -3.82 15.39 -13.06
N VAL A 68 -2.86 14.89 -12.27
CA VAL A 68 -1.47 14.63 -12.68
C VAL A 68 -1.26 13.15 -12.98
N TYR A 69 -1.76 12.28 -12.10
CA TYR A 69 -1.74 10.83 -12.28
C TYR A 69 -2.97 10.21 -11.62
N GLU A 70 -3.50 9.15 -12.23
CA GLU A 70 -4.54 8.30 -11.63
C GLU A 70 -4.45 6.92 -12.26
N GLY A 71 -4.15 5.90 -11.45
CA GLY A 71 -3.97 4.52 -11.90
C GLY A 71 -3.39 3.65 -10.80
N LYS A 72 -3.00 2.42 -11.16
CA LYS A 72 -2.31 1.54 -10.21
C LYS A 72 -0.94 2.09 -9.87
N PHE A 73 -0.53 1.93 -8.62
CA PHE A 73 0.81 2.31 -8.18
C PHE A 73 1.90 1.58 -8.96
N GLY A 74 1.72 0.28 -9.23
CA GLY A 74 2.66 -0.52 -10.02
C GLY A 74 2.88 -0.04 -11.45
N ASP A 75 1.89 0.65 -12.04
CA ASP A 75 1.97 1.22 -13.39
C ASP A 75 2.49 2.66 -13.39
N SER A 76 2.64 3.31 -12.21
CA SER A 76 3.14 4.67 -12.13
C SER A 76 4.64 4.74 -12.43
N PRO A 77 5.14 5.81 -13.07
CA PRO A 77 6.57 6.02 -13.20
C PRO A 77 7.25 6.11 -11.84
N GLU A 78 8.42 5.50 -11.70
CA GLU A 78 9.22 5.61 -10.47
C GLU A 78 9.64 7.07 -10.21
N ASN A 79 10.00 7.79 -11.26
CA ASN A 79 10.33 9.20 -11.25
C ASN A 79 9.30 9.93 -12.13
N LEU A 80 8.34 10.58 -11.51
CA LEU A 80 7.29 11.32 -12.20
C LEU A 80 7.69 12.79 -12.34
N PRO A 81 8.03 13.27 -13.57
CA PRO A 81 8.34 14.68 -13.78
C PRO A 81 7.07 15.51 -13.67
N VAL A 82 7.12 16.54 -12.83
CA VAL A 82 5.99 17.47 -12.59
C VAL A 82 6.49 18.91 -12.54
N SER A 83 5.63 19.90 -12.76
CA SER A 83 5.97 21.31 -12.57
C SER A 83 6.28 21.60 -11.10
N ALA A 84 7.10 22.60 -10.81
CA ALA A 84 7.27 23.05 -9.42
C ALA A 84 5.93 23.50 -8.84
N GLY A 85 5.56 23.00 -7.65
CA GLY A 85 4.25 23.25 -7.08
C GLY A 85 3.91 22.32 -5.93
N THR A 86 2.68 22.42 -5.43
CA THR A 86 2.15 21.58 -4.37
C THR A 86 1.18 20.55 -4.94
N TYR A 87 1.30 19.31 -4.45
CA TYR A 87 0.55 18.17 -4.93
C TYR A 87 -0.13 17.45 -3.77
N ASN A 88 -1.38 17.04 -4.00
CA ASN A 88 -2.08 16.11 -3.12
C ASN A 88 -1.91 14.70 -3.68
N ILE A 89 -1.43 13.81 -2.85
CA ILE A 89 -1.16 12.42 -3.17
C ILE A 89 -2.09 11.57 -2.32
N SER A 90 -2.87 10.71 -2.94
CA SER A 90 -3.78 9.77 -2.28
C SER A 90 -3.52 8.38 -2.80
N VAL A 91 -3.35 7.42 -1.91
CA VAL A 91 -3.18 6.01 -2.27
C VAL A 91 -4.16 5.13 -1.50
N ARG A 92 -4.78 4.15 -2.16
CA ARG A 92 -5.81 3.26 -1.58
C ARG A 92 -5.61 1.82 -2.05
N SER A 93 -5.75 0.86 -1.14
CA SER A 93 -5.71 -0.58 -1.48
C SER A 93 -6.91 -1.05 -2.31
N GLY A 94 -7.93 -0.24 -2.45
CA GLY A 94 -9.14 -0.54 -3.21
C GLY A 94 -10.19 0.54 -3.08
N ILE A 95 -11.40 0.21 -3.52
CA ILE A 95 -12.58 1.07 -3.40
C ILE A 95 -13.50 0.44 -2.35
N PHE A 96 -13.95 1.26 -1.39
CA PHE A 96 -14.87 0.84 -0.34
C PHE A 96 -16.07 1.77 -0.31
N THR A 97 -17.19 1.31 -0.86
CA THR A 97 -18.42 2.11 -1.02
C THR A 97 -19.59 1.61 -0.18
N ALA A 98 -19.49 0.41 0.35
CA ALA A 98 -20.52 -0.21 1.16
C ALA A 98 -19.89 -1.17 2.19
N PRO A 99 -20.58 -1.43 3.31
CA PRO A 99 -20.10 -2.39 4.30
C PRO A 99 -19.86 -3.78 3.70
N ALA A 100 -18.73 -4.40 4.08
CA ALA A 100 -18.36 -5.72 3.57
C ALA A 100 -17.58 -6.52 4.61
N PHE A 101 -17.69 -7.87 4.54
CA PHE A 101 -16.88 -8.77 5.36
C PHE A 101 -15.48 -8.93 4.76
N SER A 102 -14.46 -9.07 5.61
CA SER A 102 -13.06 -9.29 5.23
C SER A 102 -12.52 -8.28 4.20
N SER A 103 -12.93 -7.03 4.32
CA SER A 103 -12.58 -5.95 3.37
C SER A 103 -11.91 -4.77 4.07
N PRO A 104 -10.74 -4.94 4.69
CA PRO A 104 -10.00 -3.81 5.22
C PRO A 104 -9.54 -2.91 4.07
N LEU A 105 -9.69 -1.59 4.25
CA LEU A 105 -9.20 -0.58 3.31
C LEU A 105 -7.95 0.07 3.89
N PHE A 106 -6.85 0.03 3.14
CA PHE A 106 -5.61 0.71 3.52
C PHE A 106 -5.35 1.90 2.62
N GLY A 107 -4.71 2.92 3.16
CA GLY A 107 -4.36 4.09 2.37
C GLY A 107 -3.55 5.12 3.14
N ASP A 108 -3.12 6.14 2.38
CA ASP A 108 -2.38 7.30 2.86
C ASP A 108 -2.77 8.52 2.03
N ASP A 109 -2.78 9.68 2.67
CA ASP A 109 -3.03 10.99 2.05
C ASP A 109 -1.91 11.95 2.46
N GLN A 110 -1.22 12.52 1.48
CA GLN A 110 -0.12 13.45 1.72
C GLN A 110 -0.24 14.69 0.84
N CYS A 111 0.28 15.81 1.37
CA CYS A 111 0.45 17.04 0.63
C CYS A 111 1.95 17.34 0.52
N VAL A 112 2.48 17.42 -0.70
CA VAL A 112 3.93 17.51 -0.95
C VAL A 112 4.24 18.69 -1.86
N THR A 113 5.31 19.44 -1.55
CA THR A 113 5.79 20.51 -2.40
C THR A 113 7.01 20.06 -3.19
N VAL A 114 6.92 20.15 -4.51
CA VAL A 114 8.02 19.89 -5.45
C VAL A 114 8.66 21.21 -5.85
N ARG A 115 9.98 21.31 -5.72
CA ARG A 115 10.75 22.48 -6.15
C ARG A 115 11.42 22.22 -7.48
N HIS A 116 11.70 23.29 -8.21
CA HIS A 116 12.44 23.22 -9.46
C HIS A 116 13.78 22.48 -9.29
N GLY A 117 14.07 21.57 -10.23
CA GLY A 117 15.33 20.83 -10.28
C GLY A 117 15.56 19.86 -9.13
N THR A 118 14.57 19.62 -8.26
CA THR A 118 14.69 18.71 -7.11
C THR A 118 13.86 17.45 -7.27
N VAL A 119 14.27 16.39 -6.59
CA VAL A 119 13.47 15.19 -6.38
C VAL A 119 12.80 15.31 -5.02
N ALA A 120 11.47 15.24 -4.99
CA ALA A 120 10.70 15.10 -3.78
C ALA A 120 10.45 13.60 -3.55
N ASP A 121 11.15 13.02 -2.59
CA ASP A 121 10.94 11.66 -2.13
C ASP A 121 9.74 11.60 -1.19
N VAL A 122 8.77 10.76 -1.54
CA VAL A 122 7.51 10.62 -0.81
C VAL A 122 7.38 9.19 -0.32
N VAL A 123 7.43 9.05 1.00
CA VAL A 123 7.23 7.75 1.66
C VAL A 123 5.75 7.59 1.98
N LEU A 124 5.09 6.64 1.31
CA LEU A 124 3.68 6.31 1.55
C LEU A 124 3.57 5.36 2.75
N THR A 125 2.91 5.82 3.82
CA THR A 125 2.70 5.03 5.05
C THR A 125 1.23 4.68 5.18
N CYS A 126 0.83 3.61 4.53
CA CYS A 126 -0.57 3.21 4.52
C CYS A 126 -1.02 2.65 5.86
N SER A 127 -2.16 3.11 6.30
CA SER A 127 -2.86 2.61 7.48
C SER A 127 -4.28 2.20 7.13
N GLN A 128 -4.92 1.40 8.00
CA GLN A 128 -6.32 1.05 7.80
C GLN A 128 -7.20 2.30 7.87
N MET A 129 -8.00 2.53 6.83
CA MET A 129 -8.85 3.73 6.67
C MET A 129 -10.27 3.50 7.19
N ASN A 130 -10.73 2.27 7.20
CA ASN A 130 -12.04 1.90 7.67
C ASN A 130 -12.02 1.33 9.11
N SER A 131 -13.20 1.10 9.68
CA SER A 131 -13.40 0.48 10.99
C SER A 131 -13.91 -0.94 10.84
N GLY A 132 -13.68 -1.78 11.85
CA GLY A 132 -14.13 -3.16 11.86
C GLY A 132 -15.08 -3.48 13.03
N VAL A 133 -15.99 -4.42 12.83
CA VAL A 133 -16.85 -4.96 13.88
C VAL A 133 -16.84 -6.48 13.83
N ARG A 134 -16.66 -7.10 14.99
CA ARG A 134 -16.85 -8.54 15.21
C ARG A 134 -18.00 -8.74 16.16
N LEU A 135 -18.92 -9.63 15.79
CA LEU A 135 -20.07 -9.96 16.62
C LEU A 135 -19.89 -11.37 17.19
N LYS A 136 -20.16 -11.52 18.47
CA LYS A 136 -20.22 -12.80 19.18
C LYS A 136 -21.59 -12.96 19.82
N THR A 137 -22.20 -14.11 19.63
CA THR A 137 -23.48 -14.48 20.28
C THR A 137 -23.28 -15.77 21.06
N ASP A 138 -23.95 -15.90 22.20
CA ASP A 138 -23.96 -17.13 22.98
C ASP A 138 -25.19 -18.02 22.65
N GLU A 139 -25.12 -19.29 23.05
CA GLU A 139 -26.22 -20.23 22.82
C GLU A 139 -27.51 -19.84 23.53
N ALA A 140 -27.43 -19.13 24.65
CA ALA A 140 -28.61 -18.68 25.40
C ALA A 140 -29.34 -17.62 24.58
N PHE A 141 -28.63 -16.71 23.92
CA PHE A 141 -29.21 -15.74 23.01
C PHE A 141 -29.92 -16.42 21.83
N LEU A 142 -29.30 -17.42 21.20
CA LEU A 142 -29.88 -18.16 20.08
C LEU A 142 -31.19 -18.89 20.47
N LYS A 143 -31.25 -19.42 21.71
CA LYS A 143 -32.45 -20.09 22.23
C LYS A 143 -33.57 -19.12 22.58
N ALA A 144 -33.20 -17.93 23.05
CA ALA A 144 -34.18 -16.90 23.45
C ALA A 144 -34.79 -16.16 22.25
N PHE A 145 -34.04 -16.03 21.16
CA PHE A 145 -34.42 -15.29 19.95
C PHE A 145 -34.24 -16.14 18.69
N PRO A 146 -34.98 -17.26 18.56
CA PRO A 146 -34.79 -18.21 17.45
C PRO A 146 -35.11 -17.59 16.07
N ASP A 147 -35.99 -16.59 16.02
CA ASP A 147 -36.41 -15.89 14.81
C ASP A 147 -35.66 -14.56 14.60
N GLY A 148 -34.77 -14.20 15.54
CA GLY A 148 -34.01 -12.96 15.49
C GLY A 148 -32.93 -13.00 14.46
N SER A 149 -32.75 -11.94 13.68
CA SER A 149 -31.64 -11.75 12.77
C SER A 149 -30.90 -10.48 13.14
N LEU A 150 -29.56 -10.57 13.28
CA LEU A 150 -28.72 -9.44 13.66
C LEU A 150 -28.18 -8.74 12.42
N PHE A 151 -28.26 -7.43 12.40
CA PHE A 151 -27.74 -6.57 11.36
C PHE A 151 -26.81 -5.50 11.95
N LEU A 152 -25.70 -5.27 11.30
CA LEU A 152 -24.88 -4.08 11.51
C LEU A 152 -25.24 -3.06 10.44
N VAL A 153 -25.64 -1.87 10.87
CA VAL A 153 -26.19 -0.81 10.02
C VAL A 153 -25.33 0.44 10.14
N SER A 154 -24.95 1.03 9.04
CA SER A 154 -24.28 2.34 8.93
C SER A 154 -25.00 3.20 7.89
N ASP A 155 -24.52 4.43 7.71
CA ASP A 155 -25.05 5.34 6.69
C ASP A 155 -24.82 4.80 5.25
N ASP A 156 -23.77 4.00 5.05
CA ASP A 156 -23.40 3.44 3.75
C ASP A 156 -24.11 2.10 3.44
N GLY A 157 -24.87 1.56 4.38
CA GLY A 157 -25.59 0.30 4.19
C GLY A 157 -25.64 -0.61 5.42
N GLN A 158 -26.03 -1.86 5.18
CA GLN A 158 -26.18 -2.83 6.25
C GLN A 158 -25.61 -4.20 5.87
N LEU A 159 -25.13 -4.94 6.88
CA LEU A 159 -24.72 -6.33 6.76
C LEU A 159 -25.51 -7.19 7.72
N MET A 160 -26.08 -8.29 7.19
CA MET A 160 -26.64 -9.34 8.05
C MET A 160 -25.48 -10.13 8.67
N TYR A 161 -25.46 -10.20 9.99
CA TYR A 161 -24.44 -10.95 10.72
C TYR A 161 -25.05 -12.28 11.18
N SER A 162 -24.84 -13.35 10.41
CA SER A 162 -25.34 -14.68 10.78
C SER A 162 -24.66 -15.18 12.05
N TYR A 163 -25.31 -16.07 12.79
CA TYR A 163 -24.78 -16.62 14.05
C TYR A 163 -23.49 -17.44 13.86
N SER A 164 -23.25 -17.96 12.67
CA SER A 164 -22.03 -18.67 12.30
C SER A 164 -20.93 -17.76 11.74
N GLU A 165 -21.23 -16.49 11.50
CA GLU A 165 -20.27 -15.54 10.94
C GLU A 165 -19.18 -15.21 11.97
N LYS A 166 -17.93 -15.29 11.54
CA LYS A 166 -16.74 -15.02 12.37
C LYS A 166 -15.83 -13.95 11.77
N ARG A 167 -16.08 -13.57 10.52
CA ARG A 167 -15.27 -12.55 9.84
C ARG A 167 -15.52 -11.19 10.43
N THR A 168 -14.57 -10.31 10.29
CA THR A 168 -14.74 -8.89 10.62
C THR A 168 -15.57 -8.23 9.52
N ALA A 169 -16.65 -7.54 9.93
CA ALA A 169 -17.40 -6.64 9.07
C ALA A 169 -16.74 -5.27 9.09
N TYR A 170 -16.50 -4.69 7.93
CA TYR A 170 -15.85 -3.38 7.79
C TYR A 170 -16.85 -2.31 7.38
N PHE A 171 -16.63 -1.07 7.85
CA PHE A 171 -17.47 0.09 7.67
C PHE A 171 -16.60 1.33 7.47
N ASN A 172 -17.09 2.32 6.72
CA ASN A 172 -16.49 3.65 6.78
C ASN A 172 -16.59 4.21 8.20
N PRO A 173 -15.65 5.06 8.64
CA PRO A 173 -15.74 5.72 9.93
C PRO A 173 -17.08 6.47 10.07
N GLY A 174 -17.73 6.30 11.21
CA GLY A 174 -19.07 6.88 11.45
C GLY A 174 -19.90 6.03 12.40
N ASN A 175 -21.18 6.30 12.49
CA ASN A 175 -22.08 5.55 13.37
C ASN A 175 -22.36 4.15 12.82
N VAL A 176 -22.21 3.14 13.69
CA VAL A 176 -22.62 1.77 13.42
C VAL A 176 -23.60 1.35 14.49
N SER A 177 -24.75 0.84 14.06
CA SER A 177 -25.82 0.34 14.93
C SER A 177 -25.93 -1.17 14.80
N LEU A 178 -26.13 -1.85 15.94
CA LEU A 178 -26.55 -3.24 15.96
C LEU A 178 -28.08 -3.27 16.06
N VAL A 179 -28.73 -3.85 15.07
CA VAL A 179 -30.17 -3.95 14.96
C VAL A 179 -30.59 -5.42 14.95
N MET A 180 -31.49 -5.80 15.83
CA MET A 180 -32.16 -7.09 15.77
C MET A 180 -33.49 -6.93 15.01
N LYS A 181 -33.69 -7.79 14.03
CA LYS A 181 -34.93 -7.87 13.24
C LYS A 181 -35.65 -9.18 13.60
N GLU A 182 -36.90 -9.05 13.98
CA GLU A 182 -37.80 -10.14 14.30
C GLU A 182 -39.10 -9.97 13.52
N SER A 183 -39.97 -10.99 13.57
CA SER A 183 -41.32 -10.92 12.98
C SER A 183 -42.17 -9.81 13.58
N SER A 184 -41.91 -9.43 14.84
CA SER A 184 -42.57 -8.36 15.58
C SER A 184 -42.07 -6.95 15.24
N GLY A 185 -40.94 -6.82 14.59
CA GLY A 185 -40.33 -5.52 14.23
C GLY A 185 -38.81 -5.48 14.38
N ASN A 186 -38.28 -4.27 14.26
CA ASN A 186 -36.84 -4.02 14.39
C ASN A 186 -36.53 -3.34 15.72
N THR A 187 -35.50 -3.83 16.41
CA THR A 187 -35.04 -3.24 17.67
C THR A 187 -33.58 -2.86 17.53
N THR A 188 -33.26 -1.57 17.69
CA THR A 188 -31.86 -1.11 17.78
C THR A 188 -31.31 -1.43 19.15
N LEU A 189 -30.31 -2.31 19.20
CA LEU A 189 -29.73 -2.76 20.46
C LEU A 189 -28.69 -1.78 20.98
N PHE A 190 -27.91 -1.17 20.09
CA PHE A 190 -27.00 -0.09 20.43
C PHE A 190 -26.56 0.67 19.16
N THR A 191 -26.01 1.88 19.34
CA THR A 191 -25.36 2.69 18.30
C THR A 191 -24.09 3.30 18.86
N ARG A 192 -23.02 3.29 18.06
CA ARG A 192 -21.73 3.87 18.44
C ARG A 192 -20.99 4.43 17.22
N PRO A 193 -20.35 5.62 17.36
CA PRO A 193 -19.39 6.08 16.36
C PRO A 193 -18.12 5.22 16.43
N LEU A 194 -17.62 4.81 15.26
CA LEU A 194 -16.34 4.12 15.09
C LEU A 194 -15.38 5.01 14.31
N SER A 195 -14.14 5.03 14.75
CA SER A 195 -13.05 5.73 14.07
C SER A 195 -12.33 4.80 13.09
N ALA A 196 -11.60 5.38 12.14
CA ALA A 196 -10.65 4.61 11.33
C ALA A 196 -9.71 3.82 12.24
N ARG A 197 -9.31 2.61 11.81
CA ARG A 197 -8.41 1.70 12.53
C ARG A 197 -9.00 1.05 13.79
N GLU A 198 -10.22 1.40 14.18
CA GLU A 198 -10.90 0.79 15.33
C GLU A 198 -11.53 -0.55 14.93
N VAL A 199 -11.29 -1.60 15.74
CA VAL A 199 -11.98 -2.88 15.62
C VAL A 199 -12.72 -3.15 16.91
N LEU A 200 -14.05 -3.12 16.84
CA LEU A 200 -14.95 -3.32 17.97
C LEU A 200 -15.42 -4.77 18.01
N THR A 201 -15.25 -5.45 19.15
CA THR A 201 -15.90 -6.72 19.41
C THR A 201 -17.15 -6.52 20.25
N ILE A 202 -18.30 -6.98 19.75
CA ILE A 202 -19.58 -6.91 20.43
C ILE A 202 -19.98 -8.32 20.85
N THR A 203 -20.23 -8.53 22.13
CA THR A 203 -20.79 -9.77 22.65
C THR A 203 -22.26 -9.53 23.03
N VAL A 204 -23.16 -10.30 22.41
CA VAL A 204 -24.61 -10.27 22.68
C VAL A 204 -24.98 -11.54 23.44
N SER A 205 -25.56 -11.39 24.60
CA SER A 205 -25.95 -12.48 25.48
C SER A 205 -27.30 -12.20 26.18
N VAL A 206 -27.87 -13.22 26.77
CA VAL A 206 -29.03 -13.08 27.64
C VAL A 206 -28.58 -13.05 29.10
N PRO A 207 -29.06 -12.10 29.92
CA PRO A 207 -28.71 -12.06 31.33
C PRO A 207 -29.10 -13.36 32.06
N LYS A 208 -28.20 -13.90 32.84
CA LYS A 208 -28.41 -15.15 33.60
C LYS A 208 -29.37 -15.01 34.79
N ALA A 209 -29.83 -13.81 35.12
CA ALA A 209 -30.66 -13.57 36.29
C ALA A 209 -32.03 -12.94 35.90
N SER A 210 -33.06 -13.55 36.39
CA SER A 210 -34.44 -13.04 36.49
C SER A 210 -35.26 -13.01 35.19
N GLY A 211 -36.02 -14.06 34.89
CA GLY A 211 -37.38 -14.13 34.37
C GLY A 211 -37.96 -13.11 33.37
N SER A 212 -37.26 -12.12 32.97
CA SER A 212 -37.60 -11.17 31.92
C SER A 212 -36.56 -11.23 30.82
N GLY A 213 -36.98 -11.51 29.57
CA GLY A 213 -36.13 -11.65 28.40
C GLY A 213 -35.39 -10.35 28.04
N GLY A 214 -34.39 -10.00 28.84
CA GLY A 214 -33.49 -8.87 28.54
C GLY A 214 -32.30 -9.31 27.68
N ILE A 215 -31.82 -8.44 26.84
CA ILE A 215 -30.57 -8.61 26.08
C ILE A 215 -29.46 -7.87 26.81
N SER A 216 -28.34 -8.54 27.07
CA SER A 216 -27.12 -7.93 27.59
C SER A 216 -26.13 -7.75 26.48
N ILE A 217 -25.57 -6.55 26.34
CA ILE A 217 -24.53 -6.23 25.37
C ILE A 217 -23.28 -5.87 26.13
N GLN A 218 -22.19 -6.61 25.88
CA GLN A 218 -20.85 -6.26 26.34
C GLN A 218 -20.05 -5.75 25.15
N LEU A 219 -19.51 -4.55 25.31
CA LEU A 219 -18.60 -3.95 24.35
C LEU A 219 -17.18 -4.17 24.86
N ASP A 220 -16.39 -4.90 24.11
CA ASP A 220 -14.96 -4.96 24.32
C ASP A 220 -14.32 -3.83 23.49
N THR A 221 -13.98 -2.76 24.20
CA THR A 221 -13.26 -1.62 23.64
C THR A 221 -11.77 -1.71 23.89
N ALA A 222 -11.32 -2.78 24.54
CA ALA A 222 -9.91 -3.06 24.55
C ALA A 222 -9.48 -3.11 23.08
N ARG A 223 -8.83 -2.06 22.66
CA ARG A 223 -8.10 -2.06 21.41
C ARG A 223 -7.24 -3.31 21.49
N ASN A 224 -7.59 -4.37 20.80
CA ASN A 224 -6.68 -5.44 20.49
C ASN A 224 -5.67 -4.93 19.45
N HIS A 225 -5.25 -3.70 19.65
CA HIS A 225 -3.91 -3.26 19.41
C HIS A 225 -3.14 -3.60 20.70
N THR A 226 -2.87 -4.84 20.97
CA THR A 226 -1.54 -5.18 21.32
C THR A 226 -0.76 -4.84 20.06
N GLY A 227 -0.51 -3.53 19.89
CA GLY A 227 0.58 -3.07 19.13
C GLY A 227 1.82 -3.65 19.78
N GLU A 228 2.21 -4.85 19.41
CA GLU A 228 3.59 -5.05 19.15
C GLU A 228 3.81 -4.18 17.92
N THR A 229 4.11 -2.91 18.18
CA THR A 229 4.92 -2.12 17.30
C THR A 229 6.20 -2.94 17.18
N VAL A 230 6.27 -3.78 16.17
CA VAL A 230 7.56 -4.18 15.65
C VAL A 230 8.08 -2.90 15.04
N THR A 231 8.69 -2.07 15.89
CA THR A 231 9.58 -1.01 15.47
C THR A 231 10.76 -1.77 14.87
N ILE A 232 10.69 -2.04 13.57
CA ILE A 232 11.87 -2.41 12.79
C ILE A 232 12.59 -1.09 12.53
N GLY A 233 13.22 -0.61 13.55
CA GLY A 233 14.17 0.48 13.58
C GLY A 233 15.14 0.15 14.68
N GLU A 234 16.42 -0.02 14.31
CA GLU A 234 17.58 -0.15 15.20
C GLU A 234 17.93 -1.56 15.69
N ASP A 235 17.82 -2.59 14.83
CA ASP A 235 18.88 -3.59 14.75
C ASP A 235 18.85 -4.26 13.38
N PRO A 236 19.83 -4.06 12.49
CA PRO A 236 19.85 -4.71 11.18
C PRO A 236 20.11 -6.22 11.26
N ALA A 237 20.09 -6.82 12.43
CA ALA A 237 20.58 -8.19 12.67
C ALA A 237 19.54 -9.20 13.10
N SER A 238 18.25 -8.91 13.26
CA SER A 238 17.31 -9.96 13.70
C SER A 238 16.00 -9.98 12.90
N GLY A 239 15.89 -10.96 12.02
CA GLY A 239 14.61 -11.44 11.49
C GLY A 239 14.17 -10.91 10.13
N LYS A 240 14.76 -9.84 9.57
CA LYS A 240 14.40 -9.34 8.25
C LYS A 240 15.02 -10.21 7.16
N GLY A 241 14.18 -10.73 6.25
CA GLY A 241 14.61 -11.67 5.22
C GLY A 241 14.65 -13.13 5.67
N ASP A 242 14.34 -13.47 6.92
CA ASP A 242 14.38 -14.86 7.41
C ASP A 242 13.28 -15.72 6.81
N ASP A 243 12.13 -15.12 6.55
CA ASP A 243 11.00 -15.76 5.91
C ASP A 243 10.41 -14.90 4.79
N ARG A 244 9.42 -15.44 4.06
CA ARG A 244 8.78 -14.74 2.94
C ARG A 244 7.97 -13.51 3.37
N LEU A 245 7.52 -13.45 4.62
CA LEU A 245 6.74 -12.34 5.15
C LEU A 245 7.61 -11.14 5.52
N THR A 246 8.84 -11.44 5.95
CA THR A 246 9.87 -10.45 6.30
C THR A 246 10.86 -10.23 5.15
N ALA A 247 10.52 -10.69 3.93
CA ALA A 247 11.39 -10.59 2.76
C ALA A 247 11.80 -9.15 2.47
N LEU A 248 13.07 -8.95 2.15
CA LEU A 248 13.62 -7.66 1.75
C LEU A 248 13.00 -7.20 0.42
N ASN A 249 12.64 -5.94 0.30
CA ASN A 249 12.31 -5.35 -0.99
C ASN A 249 13.58 -5.09 -1.81
N VAL A 250 13.43 -4.68 -3.07
CA VAL A 250 14.55 -4.43 -4.00
C VAL A 250 15.56 -3.41 -3.47
N SER A 251 15.08 -2.31 -2.86
CA SER A 251 15.95 -1.26 -2.33
C SER A 251 16.71 -1.72 -1.10
N GLU A 252 16.04 -2.42 -0.20
CA GLU A 252 16.65 -2.99 1.00
C GLU A 252 17.68 -4.06 0.68
N ALA A 253 17.34 -4.94 -0.26
CA ALA A 253 18.29 -5.95 -0.75
C ALA A 253 19.51 -5.32 -1.38
N ALA A 254 19.37 -4.23 -2.14
CA ALA A 254 20.49 -3.50 -2.70
C ALA A 254 21.41 -2.90 -1.61
N GLY A 255 20.85 -2.54 -0.45
CA GLY A 255 21.62 -2.08 0.72
C GLY A 255 22.18 -3.21 1.59
N ALA A 256 21.68 -4.43 1.48
CA ALA A 256 22.04 -5.60 2.31
C ALA A 256 23.10 -6.52 1.67
N VAL A 257 24.02 -5.96 0.89
CA VAL A 257 25.09 -6.72 0.21
C VAL A 257 25.91 -7.52 1.22
N GLY A 258 26.06 -8.82 0.96
CA GLY A 258 26.75 -9.77 1.82
C GLY A 258 25.81 -10.62 2.70
N ALA A 259 24.52 -10.27 2.78
CA ALA A 259 23.54 -11.11 3.45
C ALA A 259 23.36 -12.45 2.71
N THR A 260 23.24 -13.54 3.44
CA THR A 260 23.16 -14.90 2.91
C THR A 260 21.87 -15.60 3.34
N GLY A 261 21.26 -16.35 2.40
CA GLY A 261 20.07 -17.15 2.68
C GLY A 261 18.84 -16.32 3.04
N VAL A 262 18.76 -15.07 2.56
CA VAL A 262 17.65 -14.15 2.86
C VAL A 262 16.59 -14.17 1.77
N TRP A 263 15.33 -13.94 2.16
CA TRP A 263 14.23 -13.74 1.23
C TRP A 263 14.24 -12.31 0.69
N VAL A 264 14.07 -12.21 -0.63
CA VAL A 264 13.94 -10.94 -1.36
C VAL A 264 12.73 -11.03 -2.26
N TYR A 265 11.97 -9.94 -2.41
CA TYR A 265 10.86 -9.87 -3.35
C TYR A 265 10.95 -8.67 -4.28
N GLY A 266 10.34 -8.83 -5.45
CA GLY A 266 10.19 -7.78 -6.45
C GLY A 266 9.35 -8.28 -7.63
N TYR A 267 9.11 -7.40 -8.60
CA TYR A 267 8.39 -7.75 -9.83
C TYR A 267 9.39 -8.12 -10.92
N ILE A 268 9.12 -9.19 -11.64
CA ILE A 268 9.93 -9.58 -12.79
C ILE A 268 9.72 -8.54 -13.91
N VAL A 269 10.74 -7.75 -14.19
CA VAL A 269 10.65 -6.67 -15.19
C VAL A 269 11.43 -6.96 -16.46
N GLY A 270 12.35 -7.95 -16.46
CA GLY A 270 13.14 -8.25 -17.63
C GLY A 270 14.09 -9.42 -17.46
N GLY A 271 14.89 -9.66 -18.49
CA GLY A 271 15.90 -10.70 -18.55
C GLY A 271 17.06 -10.31 -19.46
N ASP A 272 17.81 -11.31 -19.95
CA ASP A 272 18.95 -11.10 -20.87
C ASP A 272 19.97 -10.07 -20.34
N LEU A 273 20.28 -10.18 -19.04
CA LEU A 273 21.20 -9.24 -18.41
C LEU A 273 22.62 -9.40 -19.00
N SER A 274 23.24 -8.27 -19.25
CA SER A 274 24.66 -8.14 -19.58
C SER A 274 25.31 -7.09 -18.66
N SER A 275 26.60 -6.86 -18.76
CA SER A 275 27.28 -5.80 -17.99
C SER A 275 26.70 -4.40 -18.25
N SER A 276 26.13 -4.16 -19.44
CA SER A 276 25.67 -2.85 -19.89
C SER A 276 24.15 -2.72 -20.06
N SER A 277 23.39 -3.83 -20.14
CA SER A 277 21.96 -3.78 -20.51
C SER A 277 21.09 -4.84 -19.82
N VAL A 278 19.79 -4.59 -19.86
CA VAL A 278 18.69 -5.52 -19.53
C VAL A 278 17.67 -5.44 -20.66
N SER A 279 17.12 -6.56 -21.08
CA SER A 279 15.95 -6.57 -21.95
C SER A 279 14.68 -6.51 -21.10
N PHE A 280 13.85 -5.49 -21.31
CA PHE A 280 12.57 -5.32 -20.60
C PHE A 280 11.37 -5.84 -21.39
N THR A 281 11.59 -6.27 -22.61
CA THR A 281 10.51 -6.74 -23.50
C THR A 281 10.94 -8.04 -24.21
N PRO A 282 10.02 -8.96 -24.47
CA PRO A 282 10.30 -10.17 -25.25
C PRO A 282 10.66 -9.82 -26.71
N PRO A 283 11.33 -10.74 -27.43
CA PRO A 283 11.70 -12.08 -27.02
C PRO A 283 12.97 -12.12 -26.16
N PHE A 284 12.97 -12.96 -25.13
CA PHE A 284 14.14 -13.21 -24.27
C PHE A 284 14.98 -14.38 -24.84
N LYS A 285 16.28 -14.37 -24.54
CA LYS A 285 17.26 -15.35 -25.07
C LYS A 285 17.99 -16.11 -23.97
N SER A 286 18.14 -15.50 -22.77
CA SER A 286 18.86 -16.10 -21.66
C SER A 286 17.92 -16.78 -20.68
N GLU A 287 18.18 -18.04 -20.36
CA GLU A 287 17.44 -18.79 -19.34
C GLU A 287 18.09 -18.67 -17.95
N THR A 288 19.26 -18.02 -17.82
CA THR A 288 20.11 -18.11 -16.63
C THR A 288 19.91 -16.97 -15.65
N ASN A 289 19.18 -15.96 -16.04
CA ASN A 289 19.02 -14.73 -15.26
C ASN A 289 17.70 -14.03 -15.57
N LEU A 290 17.24 -13.24 -14.63
CA LEU A 290 16.18 -12.26 -14.80
C LEU A 290 16.45 -11.03 -13.94
N ALA A 291 15.72 -9.96 -14.19
CA ALA A 291 15.74 -8.72 -13.43
C ALA A 291 14.43 -8.56 -12.65
N ILE A 292 14.54 -8.21 -11.37
CA ILE A 292 13.39 -7.81 -10.55
C ILE A 292 13.54 -6.35 -10.14
N ALA A 293 12.40 -5.68 -9.97
CA ALA A 293 12.34 -4.28 -9.55
C ALA A 293 11.20 -4.06 -8.55
N SER A 294 11.18 -2.87 -7.94
CA SER A 294 10.14 -2.48 -6.99
C SER A 294 8.75 -2.33 -7.61
N ARG A 295 8.68 -2.13 -8.94
CA ARG A 295 7.44 -1.91 -9.70
C ARG A 295 7.53 -2.55 -11.09
N THR A 296 6.38 -2.88 -11.64
CA THR A 296 6.25 -3.46 -12.99
C THR A 296 6.59 -2.48 -14.12
N SER A 297 6.56 -1.17 -13.84
CA SER A 297 6.84 -0.09 -14.79
C SER A 297 8.33 0.24 -14.93
N VAL A 298 9.20 -0.32 -14.07
CA VAL A 298 10.64 -0.06 -14.12
C VAL A 298 11.23 -0.59 -15.42
N SER A 299 11.92 0.28 -16.15
CA SER A 299 12.61 0.00 -17.40
C SER A 299 14.05 0.52 -17.43
N ASP A 300 14.60 0.79 -16.24
CA ASP A 300 16.00 1.18 -16.05
C ASP A 300 16.76 0.11 -15.26
N LYS A 301 17.93 -0.27 -15.79
CA LYS A 301 18.75 -1.32 -15.19
C LYS A 301 19.25 -0.98 -13.80
N SER A 302 19.57 0.27 -13.53
CA SER A 302 20.12 0.70 -12.23
C SER A 302 19.12 0.58 -11.10
N SER A 303 17.82 0.56 -11.40
CA SER A 303 16.72 0.38 -10.47
C SER A 303 16.32 -1.10 -10.26
N CYS A 304 17.11 -2.04 -10.82
CA CYS A 304 16.85 -3.47 -10.74
C CYS A 304 17.83 -4.20 -9.82
N LEU A 305 17.40 -5.38 -9.34
CA LEU A 305 18.29 -6.45 -8.88
C LEU A 305 18.37 -7.54 -9.92
N SER A 306 19.57 -8.03 -10.15
CA SER A 306 19.79 -9.20 -10.99
C SER A 306 19.55 -10.48 -10.20
N VAL A 307 18.87 -11.46 -10.77
CA VAL A 307 18.58 -12.76 -10.16
C VAL A 307 19.22 -13.85 -10.99
N GLN A 308 20.08 -14.65 -10.35
CA GLN A 308 20.64 -15.84 -10.97
C GLN A 308 19.63 -16.98 -10.92
N LEU A 309 19.40 -17.65 -12.05
CA LEU A 309 18.57 -18.85 -12.11
C LEU A 309 19.48 -20.09 -12.16
N PRO A 310 19.64 -20.80 -11.02
CA PRO A 310 20.42 -22.02 -10.99
C PRO A 310 19.79 -23.10 -11.88
N GLN A 311 20.61 -24.00 -12.40
CA GLN A 311 20.12 -25.13 -13.21
C GLN A 311 19.15 -26.00 -12.37
N GLY A 312 18.09 -26.49 -13.01
CA GLY A 312 17.07 -27.33 -12.37
C GLY A 312 15.71 -26.68 -12.33
N GLU A 313 14.92 -27.00 -11.32
CA GLU A 313 13.51 -26.61 -11.20
C GLU A 313 13.33 -25.08 -11.21
N THR A 314 14.13 -24.36 -10.45
CA THR A 314 14.07 -22.89 -10.38
C THR A 314 14.23 -22.24 -11.76
N ARG A 315 15.22 -22.67 -12.55
CA ARG A 315 15.41 -22.16 -13.92
C ARG A 315 14.24 -22.51 -14.81
N ASN A 316 13.81 -23.78 -14.79
CA ASN A 316 12.73 -24.26 -15.64
C ASN A 316 11.43 -23.48 -15.37
N ALA A 317 11.15 -23.14 -14.12
CA ALA A 317 9.94 -22.44 -13.72
C ALA A 317 9.99 -20.93 -13.94
N LEU A 318 11.16 -20.30 -13.79
CA LEU A 318 11.27 -18.84 -13.74
C LEU A 318 11.83 -18.19 -15.00
N ASN A 319 12.58 -18.92 -15.85
CA ASN A 319 13.20 -18.30 -17.03
C ASN A 319 12.14 -17.72 -17.99
N LEU A 320 12.43 -16.54 -18.52
CA LEU A 320 11.50 -15.82 -19.39
C LEU A 320 11.49 -16.32 -20.86
N VAL A 321 12.43 -17.17 -21.24
CA VAL A 321 12.48 -17.78 -22.59
C VAL A 321 11.33 -18.77 -22.71
N SER A 322 11.22 -19.69 -21.76
CA SER A 322 10.20 -20.73 -21.72
C SER A 322 8.90 -20.26 -21.07
N ASN A 323 8.97 -19.26 -20.19
CA ASN A 323 7.82 -18.76 -19.40
C ASN A 323 7.66 -17.24 -19.54
N PRO A 324 7.38 -16.71 -20.73
CA PRO A 324 7.27 -15.26 -20.95
C PRO A 324 6.11 -14.61 -20.15
N SER A 325 5.11 -15.38 -19.76
CA SER A 325 4.01 -14.93 -18.89
C SER A 325 4.42 -14.62 -17.46
N ASN A 326 5.63 -14.98 -17.04
CA ASN A 326 6.17 -14.57 -15.74
C ASN A 326 6.57 -13.10 -15.73
N LEU A 327 6.71 -12.44 -16.86
CA LEU A 327 6.98 -11.01 -16.92
C LEU A 327 5.86 -10.23 -16.21
N LYS A 328 6.24 -9.29 -15.36
CA LYS A 328 5.39 -8.46 -14.49
C LYS A 328 4.76 -9.18 -13.29
N ARG A 329 4.98 -10.48 -13.11
CA ARG A 329 4.55 -11.19 -11.91
C ARG A 329 5.46 -10.87 -10.72
N LYS A 330 4.90 -10.97 -9.52
CA LYS A 330 5.64 -10.81 -8.28
C LYS A 330 6.37 -12.09 -7.94
N LEU A 331 7.64 -11.95 -7.59
CA LEU A 331 8.57 -13.04 -7.32
C LEU A 331 9.22 -12.84 -5.95
N TRP A 332 9.25 -13.89 -5.14
CA TRP A 332 10.08 -14.02 -3.95
C TRP A 332 11.16 -15.06 -4.22
N VAL A 333 12.37 -14.76 -3.84
CA VAL A 333 13.50 -15.69 -3.92
C VAL A 333 14.31 -15.66 -2.64
N LYS A 334 14.76 -16.83 -2.21
CA LYS A 334 15.69 -16.97 -1.08
C LYS A 334 17.07 -17.26 -1.59
N GLY A 335 18.01 -16.39 -1.29
CA GLY A 335 19.38 -16.51 -1.80
C GLY A 335 20.37 -15.60 -1.10
N ASP A 336 21.53 -15.43 -1.71
CA ASP A 336 22.63 -14.63 -1.20
C ASP A 336 22.72 -13.32 -1.99
N ILE A 337 22.78 -12.20 -1.28
CA ILE A 337 22.88 -10.87 -1.91
C ILE A 337 24.35 -10.57 -2.19
N VAL A 338 24.65 -10.32 -3.47
CA VAL A 338 26.00 -9.98 -3.95
C VAL A 338 26.07 -8.56 -4.45
N SER A 339 27.23 -7.93 -4.30
CA SER A 339 27.47 -6.55 -4.71
C SER A 339 27.33 -6.34 -6.21
N ALA A 340 27.63 -7.36 -7.00
CA ALA A 340 27.54 -7.28 -8.45
C ALA A 340 27.22 -8.63 -9.11
N TYR A 341 26.16 -8.63 -9.92
CA TYR A 341 25.86 -9.67 -10.90
C TYR A 341 25.34 -8.97 -12.14
N PHE A 342 26.11 -9.08 -13.23
CA PHE A 342 25.92 -8.25 -14.44
C PHE A 342 26.00 -6.73 -14.20
N GLY A 343 26.84 -6.29 -13.26
CA GLY A 343 27.14 -4.87 -13.00
C GLY A 343 26.15 -4.12 -12.10
N ILE A 344 25.17 -4.79 -11.55
CA ILE A 344 24.24 -4.29 -10.54
C ILE A 344 24.17 -5.26 -9.35
N PRO A 345 23.70 -4.84 -8.16
CA PRO A 345 23.48 -5.75 -7.06
C PRO A 345 22.59 -6.92 -7.50
N GLY A 346 22.78 -8.09 -6.93
CA GLY A 346 22.06 -9.26 -7.38
C GLY A 346 21.91 -10.33 -6.32
N ILE A 347 21.09 -11.32 -6.66
CA ILE A 347 20.77 -12.46 -5.81
C ILE A 347 21.29 -13.73 -6.50
N LYS A 348 22.10 -14.49 -5.78
CA LYS A 348 22.68 -15.76 -6.24
C LYS A 348 22.34 -16.89 -5.29
N ASN A 349 22.70 -18.11 -5.69
CA ASN A 349 22.54 -19.31 -4.86
C ASN A 349 21.08 -19.49 -4.39
N ILE A 350 20.12 -19.27 -5.32
CA ILE A 350 18.70 -19.41 -5.02
C ILE A 350 18.39 -20.82 -4.56
N LYS A 351 17.77 -20.95 -3.39
CA LYS A 351 17.36 -22.22 -2.75
C LYS A 351 15.86 -22.43 -2.80
N GLU A 352 15.10 -21.35 -2.69
CA GLU A 352 13.65 -21.37 -2.65
C GLU A 352 13.11 -20.20 -3.46
N TYR A 353 11.92 -20.38 -4.04
CA TYR A 353 11.21 -19.29 -4.73
C TYR A 353 9.69 -19.44 -4.56
N HIS A 354 8.98 -18.33 -4.76
CA HIS A 354 7.53 -18.29 -4.88
C HIS A 354 7.16 -17.22 -5.89
N ILE A 355 6.19 -17.49 -6.76
CA ILE A 355 5.73 -16.57 -7.81
C ILE A 355 4.20 -16.47 -7.77
N GLU A 356 3.69 -15.23 -7.77
CA GLU A 356 2.26 -14.90 -7.81
C GLU A 356 1.87 -14.28 -9.14
#